data_3332a8c3b158d2a8018ddf75cb577a32
#
_entry.id   3332a8c3b158d2a8018ddf75cb577a32
#
_cell.length_a   1.000
_cell.length_b   1.000
_cell.length_c   1.000
_cell.angle_alpha   90.00
_cell.angle_beta   90.00
_cell.angle_gamma   90.00
#
_symmetry.space_group_name_H-M   'P 1'
#
loop_
_entity.id
_entity.type
_entity.pdbx_description
1 polymer ?
#
loop_
_entity_poly.entity_id
_entity_poly.type
_entity_poly.pdbx_seq_one_letter_code
_entity_poly.pdbx_strand_id
1 'polypeptide(L)'
;MSKAYDRVEWGYLKREMEKMGFHAKWVQLIMKFITTAHFSVLVNGNPTGYILPSRGKRQGDPLSLVLFLFCAEGLIASLRRAETDGIIRGVVASKGGPCISHLLFANDSLLFCHASVEECQ
;
A
#
# COMPACT_ATOMS: atom_id res chain seq x y z
N MET A 1 2.81 10.43 3.77
CA MET A 1 2.99 10.18 2.30
C MET A 1 1.87 10.88 1.54
N SER A 2 2.15 11.97 0.84
CA SER A 2 1.15 12.60 -0.01
C SER A 2 0.80 11.66 -1.18
N LYS A 3 -0.50 11.49 -1.44
CA LYS A 3 -1.02 10.65 -2.53
C LYS A 3 -0.66 9.16 -2.43
N ALA A 4 -0.69 8.58 -1.23
CA ALA A 4 -0.41 7.15 -1.04
C ALA A 4 -1.32 6.27 -1.91
N TYR A 5 -2.59 6.64 -2.06
CA TYR A 5 -3.57 5.95 -2.91
C TYR A 5 -3.18 5.94 -4.40
N ASP A 6 -2.52 7.00 -4.87
CA ASP A 6 -2.15 7.15 -6.28
C ASP A 6 -0.88 6.35 -6.63
N ARG A 7 -0.15 5.87 -5.63
CA ARG A 7 1.14 5.18 -5.80
C ARG A 7 1.06 3.65 -5.72
N VAL A 8 -0.07 3.11 -5.32
CA VAL A 8 -0.24 1.66 -5.20
C VAL A 8 -0.18 1.03 -6.58
N GLU A 9 0.80 0.17 -6.78
CA GLU A 9 0.93 -0.63 -8.01
C GLU A 9 -0.10 -1.75 -8.03
N TRP A 10 -0.81 -1.89 -9.13
CA TRP A 10 -1.86 -2.90 -9.27
C TRP A 10 -1.34 -4.32 -9.23
N GLY A 11 -0.12 -4.54 -9.73
CA GLY A 11 0.53 -5.84 -9.65
C GLY A 11 0.88 -6.27 -8.22
N TYR A 12 1.26 -5.31 -7.38
CA TYR A 12 1.49 -5.56 -5.96
C TYR A 12 0.17 -5.90 -5.25
N LEU A 13 -0.87 -5.09 -5.46
CA LEU A 13 -2.19 -5.32 -4.89
C LEU A 13 -2.75 -6.71 -5.23
N LYS A 14 -2.62 -7.12 -6.49
CA LYS A 14 -3.04 -8.45 -6.94
C LYS A 14 -2.35 -9.55 -6.16
N ARG A 15 -1.01 -9.49 -6.06
CA ARG A 15 -0.21 -10.47 -5.33
C ARG A 15 -0.57 -10.54 -3.85
N GLU A 16 -0.82 -9.39 -3.21
CA GLU A 16 -1.21 -9.38 -1.81
C GLU A 16 -2.60 -10.00 -1.58
N MET A 17 -3.57 -9.72 -2.44
CA MET A 17 -4.88 -10.38 -2.38
C MET A 17 -4.76 -11.90 -2.56
N GLU A 18 -3.94 -12.36 -3.48
CA GLU A 18 -3.68 -13.79 -3.70
C GLU A 18 -3.03 -14.44 -2.48
N LYS A 19 -2.04 -13.79 -1.86
CA LYS A 19 -1.40 -14.25 -0.61
C LYS A 19 -2.36 -14.31 0.57
N MET A 20 -3.31 -13.38 0.66
CA MET A 20 -4.36 -13.37 1.68
C MET A 20 -5.41 -14.47 1.47
N GLY A 21 -5.33 -15.24 0.39
CA GLY A 21 -6.22 -16.36 0.11
C GLY A 21 -7.55 -15.97 -0.52
N PHE A 22 -7.65 -14.79 -1.12
CA PHE A 22 -8.84 -14.42 -1.88
C PHE A 22 -9.02 -15.32 -3.09
N HIS A 23 -10.26 -15.74 -3.33
CA HIS A 23 -10.58 -16.58 -4.48
C HIS A 23 -10.24 -15.86 -5.80
N ALA A 24 -9.66 -16.59 -6.76
CA ALA A 24 -9.18 -16.03 -8.03
C ALA A 24 -10.23 -15.19 -8.79
N LYS A 25 -11.51 -15.61 -8.76
CA LYS A 25 -12.61 -14.85 -9.37
C LYS A 25 -12.80 -13.47 -8.74
N TRP A 26 -12.62 -13.36 -7.41
CA TRP A 26 -12.68 -12.09 -6.69
C TRP A 26 -11.53 -11.18 -7.08
N VAL A 27 -10.33 -11.70 -7.09
CA VAL A 27 -9.14 -10.95 -7.49
C VAL A 27 -9.29 -10.42 -8.91
N GLN A 28 -9.74 -11.27 -9.84
CA GLN A 28 -9.99 -10.86 -11.22
C GLN A 28 -11.07 -9.77 -11.33
N LEU A 29 -12.15 -9.87 -10.56
CA LEU A 29 -13.23 -8.88 -10.56
C LEU A 29 -12.72 -7.52 -10.07
N ILE A 30 -12.00 -7.48 -8.96
CA ILE A 30 -11.41 -6.26 -8.40
C ILE A 30 -10.40 -5.68 -9.38
N MET A 31 -9.52 -6.50 -9.94
CA MET A 31 -8.53 -6.04 -10.92
C MET A 31 -9.21 -5.46 -12.16
N LYS A 32 -10.24 -6.11 -12.68
CA LYS A 32 -11.03 -5.57 -13.79
C LYS A 32 -11.65 -4.23 -13.43
N PHE A 33 -12.21 -4.10 -12.24
CA PHE A 33 -12.83 -2.84 -11.79
C PHE A 33 -11.83 -1.67 -11.76
N ILE A 34 -10.63 -1.88 -11.22
CA ILE A 34 -9.62 -0.81 -11.12
C ILE A 34 -8.92 -0.52 -12.46
N THR A 35 -8.74 -1.53 -13.33
CA THR A 35 -8.06 -1.37 -14.62
C THR A 35 -8.96 -0.82 -15.72
N THR A 36 -10.28 -0.92 -15.58
CA THR A 36 -11.24 -0.35 -16.55
C THR A 36 -11.56 1.11 -16.29
N ALA A 37 -11.06 1.71 -15.20
CA ALA A 37 -11.24 3.11 -14.93
C ALA A 37 -10.45 3.95 -15.95
N HIS A 38 -11.16 4.77 -16.72
CA HIS A 38 -10.60 5.70 -17.68
C HIS A 38 -10.81 7.12 -17.18
N PHE A 39 -9.81 7.96 -17.36
CA PHE A 39 -9.90 9.38 -17.04
C PHE A 39 -9.80 10.19 -18.34
N SER A 40 -10.62 11.21 -18.45
CA SER A 40 -10.47 12.23 -19.48
C SER A 40 -10.25 13.59 -18.81
N VAL A 41 -9.45 14.43 -19.44
CA VAL A 41 -9.26 15.81 -18.98
C VAL A 41 -10.30 16.68 -19.67
N LEU A 42 -11.02 17.47 -18.90
CA LEU A 42 -11.92 18.49 -19.44
C LEU A 42 -11.11 19.73 -19.81
N VAL A 43 -11.05 20.03 -21.08
CA VAL A 43 -10.48 21.29 -21.59
C VAL A 43 -11.63 22.14 -22.13
N ASN A 44 -11.88 23.28 -21.51
CA ASN A 44 -13.02 24.16 -21.85
C ASN A 44 -14.38 23.45 -21.85
N GLY A 45 -14.57 22.50 -20.90
CA GLY A 45 -15.83 21.73 -20.79
C GLY A 45 -15.95 20.54 -21.74
N ASN A 46 -14.99 20.34 -22.64
CA ASN A 46 -14.98 19.20 -23.54
C ASN A 46 -14.01 18.12 -23.05
N PRO A 47 -14.41 16.84 -22.98
CA PRO A 47 -13.52 15.75 -22.64
C PRO A 47 -12.47 15.57 -23.73
N THR A 48 -11.20 15.75 -23.36
CA THR A 48 -10.09 15.66 -24.29
C THR A 48 -9.11 14.59 -23.81
N GLY A 49 -8.82 13.63 -24.69
CA GLY A 49 -7.88 12.55 -24.42
C GLY A 49 -8.40 11.51 -23.42
N TYR A 50 -7.79 10.34 -23.46
CA TYR A 50 -7.99 9.28 -22.48
C TYR A 50 -6.69 9.00 -21.77
N ILE A 51 -6.72 9.07 -20.43
CA ILE A 51 -5.58 8.68 -19.60
C ILE A 51 -5.88 7.28 -19.08
N LEU A 52 -5.01 6.34 -19.41
CA LEU A 52 -5.03 4.99 -18.86
C LEU A 52 -4.04 4.94 -17.70
N PRO A 53 -4.49 4.93 -16.44
CA PRO A 53 -3.59 4.80 -15.32
C PRO A 53 -3.03 3.39 -15.28
N SER A 54 -1.76 3.25 -14.94
CA SER A 54 -1.11 1.95 -14.65
C SER A 54 -1.01 1.67 -13.14
N ARG A 55 -1.34 2.67 -12.33
CA ARG A 55 -1.29 2.63 -10.86
C ARG A 55 -2.25 3.67 -10.28
N GLY A 56 -2.47 3.57 -8.99
CA GLY A 56 -3.33 4.50 -8.27
C GLY A 56 -4.77 4.03 -8.20
N LYS A 57 -5.54 4.73 -7.39
CA LYS A 57 -6.94 4.47 -7.11
C LYS A 57 -7.72 5.76 -7.12
N ARG A 58 -8.99 5.66 -7.43
CA ARG A 58 -9.89 6.81 -7.46
C ARG A 58 -10.07 7.37 -6.04
N GLN A 59 -9.75 8.63 -5.83
CA GLN A 59 -10.04 9.31 -4.57
C GLN A 59 -11.56 9.40 -4.38
N GLY A 60 -12.04 9.10 -3.17
CA GLY A 60 -13.47 9.12 -2.84
C GLY A 60 -14.22 7.83 -3.15
N ASP A 61 -13.57 6.81 -3.71
CA ASP A 61 -14.18 5.50 -3.89
C ASP A 61 -14.02 4.67 -2.59
N PRO A 62 -15.12 4.18 -1.98
CA PRO A 62 -15.06 3.33 -0.79
C PRO A 62 -14.18 2.09 -0.97
N LEU A 63 -14.15 1.51 -2.16
CA LEU A 63 -13.32 0.36 -2.47
C LEU A 63 -11.82 0.71 -2.39
N SER A 64 -11.44 1.93 -2.75
CA SER A 64 -10.04 2.38 -2.69
C SER A 64 -9.48 2.33 -1.28
N LEU A 65 -10.27 2.62 -0.26
CA LEU A 65 -9.85 2.51 1.14
C LEU A 65 -9.55 1.06 1.51
N VAL A 66 -10.46 0.14 1.18
CA VAL A 66 -10.31 -1.29 1.48
C VAL A 66 -9.07 -1.87 0.76
N LEU A 67 -8.89 -1.51 -0.50
CA LEU A 67 -7.73 -1.97 -1.27
C LEU A 67 -6.41 -1.40 -0.73
N PHE A 68 -6.43 -0.17 -0.20
CA PHE A 68 -5.26 0.40 0.48
C PHE A 68 -4.93 -0.35 1.76
N LEU A 69 -5.94 -0.76 2.54
CA LEU A 69 -5.73 -1.57 3.74
C LEU A 69 -5.08 -2.91 3.40
N PHE A 70 -5.45 -3.57 2.30
CA PHE A 70 -4.78 -4.79 1.86
C PHE A 70 -3.29 -4.56 1.55
N CYS A 71 -2.96 -3.44 0.92
CA CYS A 71 -1.57 -3.07 0.69
C CYS A 71 -0.81 -2.79 2.00
N ALA A 72 -1.46 -2.12 2.95
CA ALA A 72 -0.89 -1.84 4.25
C ALA A 72 -0.65 -3.12 5.06
N GLU A 73 -1.57 -4.07 5.04
CA GLU A 73 -1.41 -5.39 5.67
C GLU A 73 -0.22 -6.17 5.08
N GLY A 74 -0.06 -6.15 3.76
CA GLY A 74 1.10 -6.76 3.10
C GLY A 74 2.43 -6.12 3.53
N LEU A 75 2.46 -4.79 3.69
CA LEU A 75 3.61 -4.07 4.21
C LEU A 75 3.90 -4.46 5.66
N ILE A 76 2.88 -4.49 6.53
CA ILE A 76 3.01 -4.88 7.93
C ILE A 76 3.56 -6.31 8.04
N ALA A 77 3.02 -7.25 7.25
CA ALA A 77 3.49 -8.62 7.23
C ALA A 77 4.97 -8.73 6.82
N SER A 78 5.39 -7.92 5.84
CA SER A 78 6.78 -7.87 5.39
C SER A 78 7.71 -7.29 6.46
N LEU A 79 7.29 -6.24 7.16
CA LEU A 79 8.04 -5.62 8.26
C LEU A 79 8.18 -6.59 9.45
N ARG A 80 7.10 -7.27 9.83
CA ARG A 80 7.14 -8.29 10.90
C ARG A 80 8.08 -9.44 10.56
N ARG A 81 8.10 -9.85 9.29
CA ARG A 81 9.03 -10.88 8.85
C ARG A 81 10.48 -10.40 8.94
N ALA A 82 10.77 -9.19 8.45
CA ALA A 82 12.10 -8.60 8.56
C ALA A 82 12.56 -8.44 10.01
N GLU A 83 11.64 -8.16 10.92
CA GLU A 83 11.88 -8.10 12.35
C GLU A 83 12.20 -9.49 12.93
N THR A 84 11.43 -10.52 12.55
CA THR A 84 11.66 -11.91 12.94
C THR A 84 12.99 -12.44 12.40
N ASP A 85 13.34 -12.09 11.18
CA ASP A 85 14.60 -12.47 10.52
C ASP A 85 15.80 -11.66 11.05
N GLY A 86 15.56 -10.66 11.95
CA GLY A 86 16.60 -9.84 12.57
C GLY A 86 17.20 -8.79 11.64
N ILE A 87 16.57 -8.54 10.48
CA ILE A 87 17.00 -7.53 9.51
C ILE A 87 16.70 -6.12 10.03
N ILE A 88 15.56 -5.95 10.70
CA ILE A 88 15.15 -4.70 11.33
C ILE A 88 15.03 -4.93 12.83
N ARG A 89 15.57 -4.01 13.61
CA ARG A 89 15.40 -3.98 15.07
C ARG A 89 14.62 -2.73 15.44
N GLY A 90 13.45 -2.93 15.99
CA GLY A 90 12.63 -1.83 16.47
C GLY A 90 13.27 -1.12 17.66
N VAL A 91 12.68 -0.01 18.06
CA VAL A 91 13.10 0.79 19.22
C VAL A 91 12.16 0.55 20.39
N VAL A 92 12.72 0.53 21.59
CA VAL A 92 11.97 0.44 22.84
C VAL A 92 11.87 1.86 23.42
N ALA A 93 10.65 2.39 23.45
CA ALA A 93 10.42 3.77 23.89
C ALA A 93 10.56 3.97 25.40
N SER A 94 10.42 2.90 26.21
CA SER A 94 10.56 2.97 27.67
C SER A 94 11.12 1.66 28.23
N LYS A 95 11.74 1.74 29.40
CA LYS A 95 12.29 0.54 30.08
C LYS A 95 11.17 -0.49 30.34
N GLY A 96 11.27 -1.67 29.72
CA GLY A 96 10.25 -2.71 29.80
C GLY A 96 9.03 -2.49 28.88
N GLY A 97 9.06 -1.49 28.00
CA GLY A 97 8.02 -1.26 27.00
C GLY A 97 8.14 -2.19 25.79
N PRO A 98 7.11 -2.21 24.93
CA PRO A 98 7.13 -2.97 23.70
C PRO A 98 8.18 -2.44 22.72
N CYS A 99 8.76 -3.35 21.95
CA CYS A 99 9.60 -2.99 20.82
C CYS A 99 8.70 -2.55 19.66
N ILE A 100 8.98 -1.39 19.09
CA ILE A 100 8.20 -0.81 18.00
C ILE A 100 9.10 -0.65 16.78
N SER A 101 8.79 -1.34 15.72
CA SER A 101 9.50 -1.23 14.42
C SER A 101 8.79 -0.32 13.44
N HIS A 102 7.48 -0.18 13.56
CA HIS A 102 6.68 0.64 12.65
C HIS A 102 5.41 1.18 13.31
N LEU A 103 4.97 2.33 12.84
CA LEU A 103 3.67 2.91 13.13
C LEU A 103 3.04 3.35 11.82
N LEU A 104 1.80 2.92 11.60
CA LEU A 104 1.00 3.33 10.45
C LEU A 104 -0.18 4.16 10.95
N PHE A 105 -0.34 5.34 10.39
CA PHE A 105 -1.47 6.21 10.69
C PHE A 105 -1.99 6.82 9.40
N ALA A 106 -3.19 6.41 9.01
CA ALA A 106 -3.79 6.78 7.73
C ALA A 106 -2.81 6.56 6.56
N ASN A 107 -2.35 7.63 5.92
CA ASN A 107 -1.42 7.59 4.80
C ASN A 107 0.05 7.71 5.21
N ASP A 108 0.32 7.91 6.50
CA ASP A 108 1.67 8.11 7.01
C ASP A 108 2.23 6.82 7.59
N SER A 109 3.51 6.60 7.31
CA SER A 109 4.25 5.44 7.80
C SER A 109 5.52 5.91 8.46
N LEU A 110 5.73 5.49 9.69
CA LEU A 110 6.96 5.70 10.45
C LEU A 110 7.63 4.35 10.64
N LEU A 111 8.88 4.25 10.23
CA LEU A 111 9.72 3.08 10.44
C LEU A 111 10.81 3.45 11.44
N PHE A 112 11.03 2.57 12.40
CA PHE A 112 12.06 2.72 13.43
C PHE A 112 13.09 1.62 13.22
N CYS A 113 14.34 2.01 13.07
CA CYS A 113 15.46 1.09 12.97
C CYS A 113 16.67 1.64 13.74
N HIS A 114 17.63 0.78 14.04
CA HIS A 114 18.91 1.24 14.56
C HIS A 114 19.68 2.00 13.46
N ALA A 115 20.44 3.02 13.88
CA ALA A 115 21.27 3.79 12.95
C ALA A 115 22.52 2.98 12.56
N SER A 116 22.32 1.90 11.79
CA SER A 116 23.40 1.11 11.21
C SER A 116 23.25 1.10 9.69
N VAL A 117 24.39 0.99 8.98
CA VAL A 117 24.38 0.94 7.52
C VAL A 117 23.60 -0.28 7.00
N GLU A 118 23.66 -1.37 7.75
CA GLU A 118 23.00 -2.64 7.39
C GLU A 118 21.46 -2.56 7.47
N GLU A 119 20.91 -1.81 8.41
CA GLU A 119 19.45 -1.64 8.57
C GLU A 119 18.90 -0.49 7.69
N CYS A 120 19.76 0.36 7.13
CA CYS A 120 19.36 1.48 6.26
C CYS A 120 19.43 1.14 4.75
N GLN A 121 19.91 -0.02 4.37
CA GLN A 121 19.94 -0.54 3.01
C GLN A 121 18.70 -1.38 2.70
#